data_7e832f392330ab4e826d29dfb3f735ca
#
_entry.id   7e832f392330ab4e826d29dfb3f735ca
#
_cell.length_a   1.000
_cell.length_b   1.000
_cell.length_c   1.000
_cell.angle_alpha   90.00
_cell.angle_beta   90.00
_cell.angle_gamma   90.00
#
_symmetry.space_group_name_H-M   'P 1'
#
loop_
_entity.id
_entity.type
_entity.pdbx_description
1 polymer ?
#
loop_
_entity_poly.entity_id
_entity_poly.type
_entity_poly.pdbx_seq_one_letter_code
_entity_poly.pdbx_strand_id
1 'polypeptide(L)'
;MFERQAFREHPNECCAIVYNDTLHITKNAATDKRAAFLIPQQKMLEAYKSPTGLQRIIHSHTMTTEQPSEQDLKAMKATNCPWSIYSTLTQTWYHSDEV
;
A
#
# COMPACT_ATOMS: atom_id res chain seq x y z
N MET A 1 7.51 -11.49 2.35
CA MET A 1 6.59 -11.08 3.41
C MET A 1 5.30 -10.50 2.89
N PHE A 2 5.34 -9.27 2.41
CA PHE A 2 4.15 -8.65 1.85
C PHE A 2 3.63 -9.40 0.62
N GLU A 3 4.51 -9.88 -0.22
CA GLU A 3 4.15 -10.62 -1.44
C GLU A 3 3.27 -11.83 -1.12
N ARG A 4 3.62 -12.58 -0.08
CA ARG A 4 2.84 -13.74 0.33
C ARG A 4 1.42 -13.33 0.73
N GLN A 5 1.29 -12.24 1.47
CA GLN A 5 -0.01 -11.72 1.87
C GLN A 5 -0.80 -11.21 0.66
N ALA A 6 -0.12 -10.59 -0.30
CA ALA A 6 -0.75 -10.11 -1.54
C ALA A 6 -1.38 -11.27 -2.32
N PHE A 7 -0.68 -12.39 -2.43
CA PHE A 7 -1.24 -13.57 -3.10
C PHE A 7 -2.37 -14.21 -2.31
N ARG A 8 -2.26 -14.20 -0.97
CA ARG A 8 -3.31 -14.75 -0.10
C ARG A 8 -4.60 -13.96 -0.22
N GLU A 9 -4.54 -12.64 -0.35
CA GLU A 9 -5.70 -11.77 -0.47
C GLU A 9 -6.25 -11.67 -1.89
N HIS A 10 -5.48 -12.13 -2.89
CA HIS A 10 -5.91 -12.09 -4.28
C HIS A 10 -7.31 -12.70 -4.44
N PRO A 11 -8.26 -12.11 -5.17
CA PRO A 11 -8.14 -10.98 -6.11
C PRO A 11 -8.31 -9.59 -5.48
N ASN A 12 -8.37 -9.49 -4.17
CA ASN A 12 -8.48 -8.20 -3.49
C ASN A 12 -7.10 -7.56 -3.36
N GLU A 13 -7.05 -6.23 -3.42
CA GLU A 13 -5.82 -5.50 -3.15
C GLU A 13 -5.48 -5.62 -1.67
N CYS A 14 -4.20 -5.79 -1.40
CA CYS A 14 -3.67 -5.87 -0.04
C CYS A 14 -2.94 -4.57 0.26
N CYS A 15 -2.93 -4.14 1.50
CA CYS A 15 -2.25 -2.90 1.88
C CYS A 15 -1.51 -3.03 3.20
N ALA A 16 -0.50 -2.17 3.36
CA ALA A 16 0.33 -2.13 4.55
C ALA A 16 0.89 -0.73 4.73
N ILE A 17 1.33 -0.42 5.93
CA ILE A 17 2.04 0.82 6.21
C ILE A 17 3.32 0.50 7.00
N VAL A 18 4.29 1.39 6.88
CA VAL A 18 5.54 1.28 7.64
C VAL A 18 5.63 2.49 8.58
N TYR A 19 5.83 2.21 9.86
CA TYR A 19 6.18 3.22 10.85
C TYR A 19 6.97 2.53 11.97
N ASN A 20 7.76 3.30 12.70
CA ASN A 20 8.70 2.76 13.69
C ASN A 20 9.59 1.67 13.07
N ASP A 21 9.95 1.86 11.79
CA ASP A 21 10.79 0.91 11.03
C ASP A 21 10.22 -0.51 10.96
N THR A 22 8.90 -0.65 11.12
CA THR A 22 8.22 -1.94 11.15
C THR A 22 7.08 -1.96 10.13
N LEU A 23 6.97 -3.07 9.41
CA LEU A 23 5.88 -3.30 8.46
C LEU A 23 4.61 -3.74 9.21
N HIS A 24 3.52 -3.04 8.96
CA HIS A 24 2.21 -3.37 9.54
C HIS A 24 1.24 -3.65 8.39
N ILE A 25 0.93 -4.92 8.15
CA ILE A 25 -0.08 -5.30 7.17
C ILE A 25 -1.45 -4.98 7.76
N THR A 26 -2.25 -4.22 7.04
CA THR A 26 -3.56 -3.79 7.53
C THR A 26 -4.68 -4.43 6.72
N LYS A 27 -5.88 -4.40 7.29
CA LYS A 27 -7.09 -4.74 6.58
C LYS A 27 -7.31 -3.71 5.46
N ASN A 28 -7.81 -4.16 4.31
CA ASN A 28 -8.27 -3.26 3.25
C ASN A 28 -9.71 -2.87 3.55
N ALA A 29 -9.94 -1.62 3.90
CA ALA A 29 -11.26 -1.12 4.29
C ALA A 29 -12.06 -0.55 3.12
N ALA A 30 -11.57 -0.70 1.88
CA ALA A 30 -12.27 -0.20 0.70
C ALA A 30 -13.55 -0.98 0.44
N THR A 31 -14.54 -0.32 -0.16
CA THR A 31 -15.79 -0.96 -0.56
C THR A 31 -15.55 -1.94 -1.69
N ASP A 32 -14.81 -1.52 -2.71
CA ASP A 32 -14.42 -2.38 -3.83
C ASP A 32 -12.95 -2.79 -3.68
N LYS A 33 -12.73 -3.89 -2.97
CA LYS A 33 -11.39 -4.36 -2.62
C LYS A 33 -10.57 -4.87 -3.80
N ARG A 34 -11.22 -5.15 -4.93
CA ARG A 34 -10.52 -5.61 -6.13
C ARG A 34 -9.88 -4.46 -6.90
N ALA A 35 -10.49 -3.27 -6.82
CA ALA A 35 -10.10 -2.12 -7.63
C ALA A 35 -9.47 -1.00 -6.82
N ALA A 36 -9.52 -1.08 -5.48
CA ALA A 36 -9.05 -0.01 -4.62
C ALA A 36 -8.60 -0.54 -3.27
N PHE A 37 -7.85 0.27 -2.55
CA PHE A 37 -7.51 -0.03 -1.16
C PHE A 37 -7.78 1.20 -0.30
N LEU A 38 -8.04 0.95 0.97
CA LEU A 38 -8.21 2.00 1.97
C LEU A 38 -7.63 1.50 3.29
N ILE A 39 -6.61 2.18 3.76
CA ILE A 39 -6.02 1.85 5.06
C ILE A 39 -6.96 2.38 6.15
N PRO A 40 -7.33 1.56 7.15
CA PRO A 40 -8.22 2.02 8.21
C PRO A 40 -7.68 3.29 8.86
N GLN A 41 -8.59 4.25 9.10
CA GLN A 41 -8.23 5.55 9.65
C GLN A 41 -7.46 5.43 10.97
N GLN A 42 -7.85 4.50 11.81
CA GLN A 42 -7.19 4.25 13.09
C GLN A 42 -5.70 3.91 12.89
N LYS A 43 -5.40 3.10 11.89
CA LYS A 43 -4.02 2.70 11.60
C LYS A 43 -3.19 3.87 11.07
N MET A 44 -3.80 4.71 10.24
CA MET A 44 -3.12 5.92 9.75
C MET A 44 -2.81 6.86 10.92
N LEU A 45 -3.76 7.02 11.85
CA LEU A 45 -3.53 7.86 13.02
C LEU A 45 -2.41 7.32 13.90
N GLU A 46 -2.36 6.01 14.10
CA GLU A 46 -1.27 5.37 14.86
C GLU A 46 0.08 5.67 14.23
N ALA A 47 0.17 5.57 12.90
CA ALA A 47 1.41 5.85 12.19
C ALA A 47 1.83 7.32 12.32
N TYR A 48 0.89 8.24 12.11
CA TYR A 48 1.19 9.67 12.21
C TYR A 48 1.61 10.09 13.61
N LYS A 49 1.08 9.43 14.64
CA LYS A 49 1.40 9.74 16.03
C LYS A 49 2.66 9.04 16.52
N SER A 50 3.18 8.08 15.76
CA SER A 50 4.38 7.34 16.15
C SER A 50 5.62 8.24 16.13
N PRO A 51 6.70 7.86 16.83
CA PRO A 51 7.95 8.64 16.82
C PRO A 51 8.52 8.92 15.43
N THR A 52 8.38 7.98 14.50
CA THR A 52 8.89 8.17 13.13
C THR A 52 7.90 8.85 12.21
N GLY A 53 6.60 8.87 12.56
CA GLY A 53 5.55 9.21 11.64
C GLY A 53 5.36 8.11 10.59
N LEU A 54 4.50 8.34 9.64
CA LEU A 54 4.26 7.42 8.54
C LEU A 54 5.47 7.43 7.60
N GLN A 55 6.07 6.26 7.40
CA GLN A 55 7.29 6.15 6.61
C GLN A 55 7.04 5.67 5.18
N ARG A 56 6.03 4.83 4.96
CA ARG A 56 5.75 4.27 3.64
C ARG A 56 4.34 3.69 3.60
N ILE A 57 3.72 3.77 2.43
CA ILE A 57 2.47 3.09 2.12
C ILE A 57 2.76 2.01 1.08
N ILE A 58 2.20 0.83 1.27
CA ILE A 58 2.40 -0.31 0.38
C ILE A 58 1.04 -0.87 0.01
N HIS A 59 0.83 -1.16 -1.27
CA HIS A 59 -0.37 -1.90 -1.67
C HIS A 59 -0.08 -2.77 -2.88
N SER A 60 -1.00 -3.68 -3.18
CA SER A 60 -0.86 -4.58 -4.32
C SER A 60 -1.83 -4.20 -5.43
N HIS A 61 -1.41 -4.41 -6.66
CA HIS A 61 -2.28 -4.44 -7.83
C HIS A 61 -2.51 -5.90 -8.21
N THR A 62 -3.73 -6.26 -8.58
CA THR A 62 -4.06 -7.64 -8.92
C THR A 62 -4.44 -7.83 -10.38
N MET A 63 -4.78 -6.74 -11.07
CA MET A 63 -5.27 -6.78 -12.45
C MET A 63 -4.42 -5.96 -13.41
N THR A 64 -3.39 -5.30 -12.91
CA THR A 64 -2.51 -4.45 -13.72
C THR A 64 -1.06 -4.63 -13.27
N THR A 65 -0.15 -3.94 -13.96
CA THR A 65 1.26 -3.96 -13.59
C THR A 65 1.50 -3.21 -12.30
N GLU A 66 2.76 -3.15 -11.86
CA GLU A 66 3.16 -2.43 -10.65
C GLU A 66 3.14 -0.91 -10.81
N GLN A 67 2.91 -0.39 -12.02
CA GLN A 67 2.91 1.06 -12.24
C GLN A 67 1.73 1.73 -11.54
N PRO A 68 1.94 2.91 -10.92
CA PRO A 68 0.86 3.58 -10.20
C PRO A 68 -0.27 4.03 -11.13
N SER A 69 -1.50 3.91 -10.64
CA SER A 69 -2.67 4.45 -11.32
C SER A 69 -2.75 5.96 -11.09
N GLU A 70 -3.70 6.62 -11.80
CA GLU A 70 -3.94 8.05 -11.56
C GLU A 70 -4.36 8.31 -10.11
N GLN A 71 -5.19 7.44 -9.55
CA GLN A 71 -5.60 7.52 -8.16
C GLN A 71 -4.41 7.38 -7.22
N ASP A 72 -3.50 6.44 -7.52
CA ASP A 72 -2.29 6.26 -6.74
C ASP A 72 -1.42 7.52 -6.75
N LEU A 73 -1.24 8.12 -7.92
CA LEU A 73 -0.43 9.34 -8.05
C LEU A 73 -0.99 10.50 -7.24
N LYS A 74 -2.31 10.66 -7.22
CA LYS A 74 -2.97 11.69 -6.42
C LYS A 74 -2.76 11.43 -4.92
N ALA A 75 -2.92 10.19 -4.50
CA ALA A 75 -2.76 9.82 -3.10
C ALA A 75 -1.31 9.93 -2.64
N MET A 76 -0.36 9.64 -3.52
CA MET A 76 1.07 9.82 -3.23
C MET A 76 1.38 11.27 -2.88
N LYS A 77 0.81 12.22 -3.64
CA LYS A 77 0.99 13.64 -3.35
C LYS A 77 0.38 14.03 -2.01
N ALA A 78 -0.81 13.49 -1.72
CA ALA A 78 -1.54 13.83 -0.50
C ALA A 78 -0.84 13.29 0.75
N THR A 79 -0.24 12.11 0.69
CA THR A 79 0.40 11.48 1.85
C THR A 79 1.83 11.96 2.07
N ASN A 80 2.47 12.47 1.03
CA ASN A 80 3.84 13.01 1.10
C ASN A 80 4.84 12.04 1.72
N CYS A 81 4.74 10.76 1.37
CA CYS A 81 5.69 9.74 1.80
C CYS A 81 5.92 8.75 0.65
N PRO A 82 7.02 7.97 0.70
CA PRO A 82 7.26 6.96 -0.35
C PRO A 82 6.16 5.90 -0.38
N TRP A 83 5.89 5.39 -1.57
CA TRP A 83 4.95 4.31 -1.80
C TRP A 83 5.63 3.16 -2.49
N SER A 84 5.17 1.94 -2.22
CA SER A 84 5.58 0.73 -2.93
C SER A 84 4.34 0.01 -3.40
N ILE A 85 4.37 -0.47 -4.64
CA ILE A 85 3.26 -1.19 -5.26
C ILE A 85 3.77 -2.52 -5.77
N TYR A 86 3.12 -3.61 -5.37
CA TYR A 86 3.46 -4.94 -5.83
C TYR A 86 2.34 -5.47 -6.73
N SER A 87 2.68 -5.91 -7.93
CA SER A 87 1.70 -6.53 -8.82
C SER A 87 1.76 -8.05 -8.69
N THR A 88 0.64 -8.68 -8.33
CA THR A 88 0.54 -10.13 -8.33
C THR A 88 0.48 -10.66 -9.77
N LEU A 89 0.07 -9.82 -10.72
CA LEU A 89 0.02 -10.20 -12.13
C LEU A 89 1.41 -10.37 -12.73
N THR A 90 2.29 -9.39 -12.52
CA THR A 90 3.64 -9.39 -13.08
C THR A 90 4.70 -9.85 -12.11
N GLN A 91 4.37 -9.92 -10.82
CA GLN A 91 5.28 -10.29 -9.73
C GLN A 91 6.48 -9.34 -9.66
N THR A 92 6.21 -8.05 -9.87
CA THR A 92 7.22 -6.99 -9.85
C THR A 92 6.82 -5.87 -8.91
N TRP A 93 7.80 -5.09 -8.46
CA TRP A 93 7.64 -3.98 -7.54
C TRP A 93 7.87 -2.64 -8.22
N TYR A 94 7.13 -1.64 -7.77
CA TYR A 94 7.37 -0.23 -8.03
C TYR A 94 7.65 0.44 -6.68
N HIS A 95 8.72 1.26 -6.63
CA HIS A 95 9.03 2.04 -5.43
C HIS A 95 9.20 3.50 -5.86
N SER A 96 8.38 4.39 -5.30
CA SER A 96 8.35 5.79 -5.74
C SER A 96 9.66 6.53 -5.44
N ASP A 97 10.39 6.09 -4.43
CA ASP A 97 11.67 6.70 -4.05
C ASP A 97 12.88 6.11 -4.78
N GLU A 98 12.66 5.18 -5.69
CA GLU A 98 13.73 4.55 -6.47
C GLU A 98 13.59 4.82 -7.97
N VAL A 99 12.78 5.79 -8.35
CA VAL A 99 12.50 6.11 -9.76
C VAL A 99 13.46 7.19 -10.24
#